data_adba06a3ee543dbec47a809a5009c0d9
#
_entry.id   adba06a3ee543dbec47a809a5009c0d9
#
_cell.length_a   1.000
_cell.length_b   1.000
_cell.length_c   1.000
_cell.angle_alpha   90.00
_cell.angle_beta   90.00
_cell.angle_gamma   90.00
#
_symmetry.space_group_name_H-M   'P 1'
#
loop_
_entity.id
_entity.type
_entity.pdbx_description
1 polymer ?
#
loop_
_entity_poly.entity_id
_entity_poly.type
_entity_poly.pdbx_seq_one_letter_code
_entity_poly.pdbx_strand_id
1 'polypeptide(L)'
;MKIGYFADGPWSHRAFEAIMADSEIKIEFICVRFDKNDETLKKYCTKYKIDYLTHQNINSNEFLDKIQSYECDLFVSMSFNQIFKKTIINMPRLKTINCHAGKLPFYRGRNILNWALINDEKEFGVTIHYMDEGIDTGDIILQKTFPIQEIDDYSTLL
;
A
#
# COMPACT_ATOMS: atom_id res chain seq x y z
N MET A 1 -6.76 10.61 -13.25
CA MET A 1 -5.66 9.63 -13.11
C MET A 1 -6.24 8.28 -12.73
N LYS A 2 -5.89 7.20 -13.45
CA LYS A 2 -6.35 5.83 -13.16
C LYS A 2 -5.36 5.12 -12.24
N ILE A 3 -5.80 4.50 -11.17
CA ILE A 3 -4.92 3.77 -10.27
C ILE A 3 -5.38 2.33 -10.03
N GLY A 4 -4.41 1.42 -9.84
CA GLY A 4 -4.61 0.09 -9.27
C GLY A 4 -4.20 0.11 -7.80
N TYR A 5 -5.03 -0.42 -6.92
CA TYR A 5 -4.82 -0.34 -5.47
C TYR A 5 -4.59 -1.72 -4.87
N PHE A 6 -3.39 -1.97 -4.35
CA PHE A 6 -3.00 -3.19 -3.64
C PHE A 6 -3.05 -2.93 -2.15
N ALA A 7 -4.00 -3.51 -1.42
CA ALA A 7 -4.37 -2.99 -0.12
C ALA A 7 -4.84 -4.08 0.87
N ASP A 8 -4.61 -3.83 2.16
CA ASP A 8 -5.16 -4.61 3.27
C ASP A 8 -5.21 -3.76 4.56
N GLY A 9 -6.26 -3.96 5.36
CA GLY A 9 -6.39 -3.47 6.71
C GLY A 9 -6.75 -1.99 6.88
N PRO A 10 -6.85 -1.52 8.14
CA PRO A 10 -7.48 -0.23 8.49
C PRO A 10 -6.84 0.99 7.84
N TRP A 11 -5.52 1.02 7.69
CA TRP A 11 -4.83 2.14 7.06
C TRP A 11 -5.22 2.29 5.59
N SER A 12 -5.33 1.14 4.89
CA SER A 12 -5.75 1.15 3.50
C SER A 12 -7.21 1.57 3.33
N HIS A 13 -8.08 1.27 4.32
CA HIS A 13 -9.47 1.72 4.29
C HIS A 13 -9.56 3.23 4.36
N ARG A 14 -8.82 3.87 5.29
CA ARG A 14 -8.79 5.33 5.42
C ARG A 14 -8.17 6.01 4.21
N ALA A 15 -7.09 5.44 3.68
CA ALA A 15 -6.47 5.95 2.45
C ALA A 15 -7.43 5.85 1.25
N PHE A 16 -8.18 4.74 1.13
CA PHE A 16 -9.21 4.59 0.11
C PHE A 16 -10.26 5.71 0.18
N GLU A 17 -10.77 6.02 1.38
CA GLU A 17 -11.76 7.08 1.56
C GLU A 17 -11.22 8.45 1.15
N ALA A 18 -9.96 8.73 1.47
CA ALA A 18 -9.29 9.97 1.08
C ALA A 18 -9.08 10.05 -0.45
N ILE A 19 -8.67 8.95 -1.08
CA ILE A 19 -8.50 8.86 -2.54
C ILE A 19 -9.85 9.09 -3.25
N MET A 20 -10.92 8.47 -2.76
CA MET A 20 -12.25 8.59 -3.34
C MET A 20 -12.88 9.99 -3.18
N ALA A 21 -12.36 10.81 -2.29
CA ALA A 21 -12.77 12.21 -2.15
C ALA A 21 -12.22 13.12 -3.28
N ASP A 22 -11.20 12.65 -4.00
CA ASP A 22 -10.62 13.36 -5.16
C ASP A 22 -11.25 12.87 -6.45
N SER A 23 -12.03 13.73 -7.11
CA SER A 23 -12.72 13.42 -8.35
C SER A 23 -11.81 13.20 -9.57
N GLU A 24 -10.54 13.61 -9.49
CA GLU A 24 -9.56 13.42 -10.57
C GLU A 24 -8.89 12.03 -10.52
N ILE A 25 -9.11 11.29 -9.43
CA ILE A 25 -8.55 9.94 -9.25
C ILE A 25 -9.66 8.90 -9.41
N LYS A 26 -9.39 7.89 -10.25
CA LYS A 26 -10.26 6.73 -10.42
C LYS A 26 -9.53 5.46 -10.03
N ILE A 27 -10.06 4.73 -9.06
CA ILE A 27 -9.58 3.38 -8.73
C ILE A 27 -10.24 2.39 -9.70
N GLU A 28 -9.43 1.73 -10.53
CA GLU A 28 -9.91 0.76 -11.52
C GLU A 28 -10.11 -0.62 -10.88
N PHE A 29 -9.21 -1.04 -9.99
CA PHE A 29 -9.33 -2.27 -9.23
C PHE A 29 -8.70 -2.14 -7.85
N ILE A 30 -9.16 -2.99 -6.92
CA ILE A 30 -8.52 -3.22 -5.63
C ILE A 30 -8.06 -4.66 -5.58
N CYS A 31 -6.76 -4.90 -5.42
CA CYS A 31 -6.20 -6.21 -5.18
C CYS A 31 -5.93 -6.38 -3.68
N VAL A 32 -6.61 -7.34 -3.06
CA VAL A 32 -6.42 -7.68 -1.65
C VAL A 32 -5.54 -8.92 -1.49
N ARG A 33 -5.14 -9.21 -0.27
CA ARG A 33 -4.37 -10.40 0.07
C ARG A 33 -5.14 -11.67 -0.29
N PHE A 34 -4.42 -12.66 -0.82
CA PHE A 34 -5.01 -13.96 -1.16
C PHE A 34 -5.34 -14.80 0.08
N ASP A 35 -4.52 -14.69 1.12
CA ASP A 35 -4.62 -15.48 2.36
C ASP A 35 -5.64 -14.94 3.37
N LYS A 36 -6.23 -13.77 3.11
CA LYS A 36 -7.19 -13.12 4.01
C LYS A 36 -8.14 -12.21 3.24
N ASN A 37 -9.43 -12.43 3.41
CA ASN A 37 -10.45 -11.51 2.86
C ASN A 37 -10.47 -10.20 3.66
N ASP A 38 -10.57 -9.08 2.95
CA ASP A 38 -10.87 -7.78 3.52
C ASP A 38 -12.32 -7.39 3.19
N GLU A 39 -13.22 -7.63 4.14
CA GLU A 39 -14.66 -7.40 3.94
C GLU A 39 -15.00 -5.91 3.78
N THR A 40 -14.17 -5.01 4.33
CA THR A 40 -14.37 -3.56 4.17
C THR A 40 -14.05 -3.13 2.75
N LEU A 41 -12.89 -3.52 2.22
CA LEU A 41 -12.53 -3.25 0.83
C LEU A 41 -13.50 -3.91 -0.16
N LYS A 42 -14.00 -5.11 0.16
CA LYS A 42 -15.02 -5.78 -0.64
C LYS A 42 -16.33 -5.00 -0.71
N LYS A 43 -16.78 -4.44 0.43
CA LYS A 43 -17.96 -3.56 0.49
C LYS A 43 -17.74 -2.28 -0.33
N TYR A 44 -16.54 -1.68 -0.25
CA TYR A 44 -16.19 -0.52 -1.08
C TYR A 44 -16.22 -0.85 -2.57
N CYS A 45 -15.64 -1.97 -2.99
CA CYS A 45 -15.70 -2.44 -4.37
C CYS A 45 -17.15 -2.55 -4.87
N THR A 46 -18.02 -3.18 -4.09
CA THR A 46 -19.45 -3.31 -4.42
C THR A 46 -20.15 -1.94 -4.52
N LYS A 47 -19.93 -1.07 -3.53
CA LYS A 47 -20.55 0.26 -3.46
C LYS A 47 -20.16 1.15 -4.62
N TYR A 48 -18.88 1.15 -4.99
CA TYR A 48 -18.32 2.05 -6.00
C TYR A 48 -18.14 1.40 -7.37
N LYS A 49 -18.55 0.12 -7.53
CA LYS A 49 -18.43 -0.67 -8.77
C LYS A 49 -16.98 -0.76 -9.25
N ILE A 50 -16.07 -1.04 -8.30
CA ILE A 50 -14.65 -1.25 -8.52
C ILE A 50 -14.38 -2.77 -8.53
N ASP A 51 -13.51 -3.25 -9.40
CA ASP A 51 -13.17 -4.66 -9.45
C ASP A 51 -12.40 -5.10 -8.20
N TYR A 52 -12.88 -6.16 -7.55
CA TYR A 52 -12.24 -6.79 -6.40
C TYR A 52 -11.41 -7.98 -6.86
N LEU A 53 -10.10 -7.87 -6.74
CA LEU A 53 -9.16 -8.88 -7.19
C LEU A 53 -8.45 -9.54 -6.01
N THR A 54 -8.13 -10.79 -6.18
CA THR A 54 -7.22 -11.54 -5.30
C THR A 54 -6.46 -12.56 -6.15
N HIS A 55 -5.17 -12.76 -5.85
CA HIS A 55 -4.37 -13.72 -6.58
C HIS A 55 -3.24 -14.28 -5.70
N GLN A 56 -2.99 -15.60 -5.82
CA GLN A 56 -1.95 -16.27 -5.05
C GLN A 56 -0.53 -15.77 -5.38
N ASN A 57 -0.31 -15.35 -6.63
CA ASN A 57 0.96 -14.81 -7.10
C ASN A 57 0.71 -13.63 -8.05
N ILE A 58 0.83 -12.41 -7.54
CA ILE A 58 0.62 -11.16 -8.34
C ILE A 58 1.64 -10.98 -9.47
N ASN A 59 2.69 -11.77 -9.51
CA ASN A 59 3.72 -11.72 -10.56
C ASN A 59 3.52 -12.80 -11.63
N SER A 60 2.42 -13.57 -11.61
CA SER A 60 2.11 -14.53 -12.65
C SER A 60 1.68 -13.83 -13.93
N ASN A 61 1.97 -14.42 -15.09
CA ASN A 61 1.56 -13.85 -16.38
C ASN A 61 0.05 -13.64 -16.45
N GLU A 62 -0.73 -14.60 -15.96
CA GLU A 62 -2.19 -14.51 -15.90
C GLU A 62 -2.67 -13.24 -15.18
N PHE A 63 -2.10 -12.95 -14.00
CA PHE A 63 -2.47 -11.77 -13.23
C PHE A 63 -1.96 -10.48 -13.87
N LEU A 64 -0.73 -10.50 -14.39
CA LEU A 64 -0.15 -9.35 -15.09
C LEU A 64 -0.97 -8.96 -16.32
N ASP A 65 -1.34 -9.93 -17.15
CA ASP A 65 -2.19 -9.70 -18.34
C ASP A 65 -3.54 -9.10 -17.94
N LYS A 66 -4.14 -9.61 -16.85
CA LYS A 66 -5.40 -9.08 -16.33
C LYS A 66 -5.26 -7.62 -15.89
N ILE A 67 -4.29 -7.28 -15.06
CA ILE A 67 -4.17 -5.92 -14.53
C ILE A 67 -3.68 -4.92 -15.57
N GLN A 68 -2.96 -5.36 -16.59
CA GLN A 68 -2.55 -4.53 -17.72
C GLN A 68 -3.76 -3.98 -18.49
N SER A 69 -4.83 -4.76 -18.60
CA SER A 69 -6.06 -4.35 -19.33
C SER A 69 -6.78 -3.15 -18.72
N TYR A 70 -6.51 -2.80 -17.46
CA TYR A 70 -7.08 -1.61 -16.82
C TYR A 70 -6.38 -0.31 -17.22
N GLU A 71 -5.20 -0.39 -17.83
CA GLU A 71 -4.43 0.78 -18.30
C GLU A 71 -4.23 1.83 -17.19
N CYS A 72 -3.85 1.38 -15.99
CA CYS A 72 -3.59 2.26 -14.86
C CYS A 72 -2.38 3.14 -15.09
N ASP A 73 -2.48 4.39 -14.64
CA ASP A 73 -1.36 5.34 -14.65
C ASP A 73 -0.35 5.07 -13.53
N LEU A 74 -0.83 4.57 -12.38
CA LEU A 74 -0.07 4.36 -11.16
C LEU A 74 -0.59 3.12 -10.42
N PHE A 75 0.30 2.35 -9.81
CA PHE A 75 -0.09 1.39 -8.78
C PHE A 75 0.29 1.92 -7.39
N VAL A 76 -0.63 1.72 -6.45
CA VAL A 76 -0.44 2.10 -5.04
C VAL A 76 -0.51 0.84 -4.20
N SER A 77 0.52 0.61 -3.41
CA SER A 77 0.59 -0.48 -2.42
C SER A 77 0.45 0.08 -1.01
N MET A 78 -0.37 -0.56 -0.18
CA MET A 78 -0.53 -0.21 1.23
C MET A 78 -0.87 -1.43 2.07
N SER A 79 0.03 -1.80 2.99
CA SER A 79 -0.12 -2.98 3.86
C SER A 79 -0.29 -4.31 3.10
N PHE A 80 0.16 -4.39 1.87
CA PHE A 80 0.06 -5.58 1.03
C PHE A 80 1.21 -6.56 1.32
N ASN A 81 0.96 -7.87 1.21
CA ASN A 81 1.88 -8.90 1.73
C ASN A 81 2.70 -9.65 0.68
N GLN A 82 2.56 -9.34 -0.60
CA GLN A 82 3.35 -9.98 -1.65
C GLN A 82 4.45 -9.05 -2.18
N ILE A 83 5.57 -9.65 -2.59
CA ILE A 83 6.68 -8.93 -3.21
C ILE A 83 6.34 -8.61 -4.66
N PHE A 84 6.51 -7.35 -5.03
CA PHE A 84 6.38 -6.87 -6.41
C PHE A 84 7.70 -7.10 -7.15
N LYS A 85 7.64 -7.76 -8.32
CA LYS A 85 8.80 -7.92 -9.20
C LYS A 85 8.86 -6.81 -10.25
N LYS A 86 9.98 -6.69 -10.93
CA LYS A 86 10.28 -5.64 -11.91
C LYS A 86 9.16 -5.36 -12.91
N THR A 87 8.50 -6.40 -13.42
CA THR A 87 7.43 -6.27 -14.42
C THR A 87 6.24 -5.49 -13.87
N ILE A 88 5.69 -5.91 -12.71
CA ILE A 88 4.54 -5.24 -12.11
C ILE A 88 4.89 -3.84 -11.58
N ILE A 89 6.11 -3.66 -11.03
CA ILE A 89 6.58 -2.35 -10.56
C ILE A 89 6.57 -1.30 -11.66
N ASN A 90 7.02 -1.67 -12.87
CA ASN A 90 7.19 -0.75 -13.99
C ASN A 90 6.03 -0.80 -15.00
N MET A 91 4.96 -1.56 -14.72
CA MET A 91 3.83 -1.68 -15.64
C MET A 91 3.09 -0.35 -15.86
N PRO A 92 2.70 0.41 -14.81
CA PRO A 92 2.09 1.71 -15.03
C PRO A 92 3.13 2.76 -15.40
N ARG A 93 2.74 3.75 -16.20
CA ARG A 93 3.66 4.81 -16.67
C ARG A 93 4.29 5.64 -15.55
N LEU A 94 3.58 5.79 -14.42
CA LEU A 94 4.07 6.47 -13.22
C LEU A 94 4.66 5.50 -12.20
N LYS A 95 4.88 4.23 -12.59
CA LYS A 95 5.42 3.15 -11.76
C LYS A 95 4.50 2.76 -10.60
N THR A 96 5.07 2.11 -9.61
CA THR A 96 4.39 1.65 -8.39
C THR A 96 4.97 2.37 -7.18
N ILE A 97 4.11 2.87 -6.31
CA ILE A 97 4.49 3.47 -5.04
C ILE A 97 3.98 2.62 -3.87
N ASN A 98 4.66 2.71 -2.74
CA ASN A 98 4.23 2.09 -1.49
C ASN A 98 4.11 3.13 -0.38
N CYS A 99 3.07 2.99 0.44
CA CYS A 99 2.94 3.72 1.70
C CYS A 99 3.42 2.80 2.83
N HIS A 100 4.59 3.10 3.34
CA HIS A 100 5.28 2.33 4.35
C HIS A 100 5.19 3.00 5.72
N ALA A 101 4.81 2.22 6.75
CA ALA A 101 4.72 2.71 8.12
C ALA A 101 6.08 2.69 8.82
N GLY A 102 7.09 3.27 8.20
CA GLY A 102 8.46 3.33 8.70
C GLY A 102 9.17 4.60 8.26
N LYS A 103 10.09 5.10 9.09
CA LYS A 103 10.97 6.23 8.80
C LYS A 103 12.15 5.75 7.95
N LEU A 104 11.97 5.68 6.62
CA LEU A 104 13.03 5.27 5.70
C LEU A 104 14.19 6.27 5.68
N PRO A 105 15.43 5.84 5.43
CA PRO A 105 15.88 4.49 5.05
C PRO A 105 16.01 3.50 6.20
N PHE A 106 15.74 3.92 7.41
CA PHE A 106 15.68 3.07 8.58
C PHE A 106 14.31 2.39 8.65
N TYR A 107 14.12 1.41 9.53
CA TYR A 107 12.83 0.77 9.74
C TYR A 107 12.17 0.23 8.46
N ARG A 108 12.93 -0.46 7.59
CA ARG A 108 12.43 -1.22 6.45
C ARG A 108 11.76 -2.51 6.88
N GLY A 109 10.87 -3.05 6.03
CA GLY A 109 10.29 -4.37 6.22
C GLY A 109 8.99 -4.36 7.02
N ARG A 110 8.82 -5.32 7.91
CA ARG A 110 7.54 -5.60 8.60
C ARG A 110 7.60 -5.28 10.10
N ASN A 111 6.41 -5.09 10.69
CA ASN A 111 6.24 -4.86 12.13
C ASN A 111 6.97 -3.62 12.66
N ILE A 112 7.07 -2.60 11.86
CA ILE A 112 7.91 -1.42 12.13
C ILE A 112 7.48 -0.67 13.39
N LEU A 113 6.16 -0.51 13.62
CA LEU A 113 5.68 0.14 14.85
C LEU A 113 6.10 -0.61 16.10
N ASN A 114 6.08 -1.96 16.08
CA ASN A 114 6.57 -2.75 17.20
C ASN A 114 8.06 -2.50 17.45
N TRP A 115 8.88 -2.44 16.39
CA TRP A 115 10.30 -2.18 16.52
C TRP A 115 10.59 -0.76 17.00
N ALA A 116 9.82 0.23 16.57
CA ALA A 116 9.94 1.60 17.05
C ALA A 116 9.68 1.68 18.58
N LEU A 117 8.63 1.01 19.05
CA LEU A 117 8.32 0.92 20.49
C LEU A 117 9.38 0.13 21.28
N ILE A 118 9.84 -1.03 20.78
CA ILE A 118 10.88 -1.84 21.43
C ILE A 118 12.20 -1.08 21.57
N ASN A 119 12.54 -0.27 20.56
CA ASN A 119 13.77 0.53 20.56
C ASN A 119 13.62 1.86 21.30
N ASP A 120 12.49 2.11 21.97
CA ASP A 120 12.19 3.37 22.67
C ASP A 120 12.40 4.62 21.80
N GLU A 121 12.01 4.50 20.50
CA GLU A 121 12.08 5.64 19.59
C GLU A 121 11.14 6.76 20.05
N LYS A 122 11.56 8.00 19.86
CA LYS A 122 10.74 9.16 20.26
C LYS A 122 9.81 9.64 19.17
N GLU A 123 9.97 9.10 17.96
CA GLU A 123 9.09 9.36 16.81
C GLU A 123 9.04 8.14 15.89
N PHE A 124 7.94 7.97 15.19
CA PHE A 124 7.84 7.07 14.05
C PHE A 124 7.56 7.85 12.77
N GLY A 125 7.74 7.20 11.62
CA GLY A 125 7.50 7.85 10.33
C GLY A 125 6.57 7.04 9.45
N VAL A 126 5.88 7.74 8.55
CA VAL A 126 5.19 7.17 7.40
C VAL A 126 5.88 7.70 6.16
N THR A 127 6.27 6.81 5.27
CA THR A 127 7.01 7.14 4.05
C THR A 127 6.27 6.65 2.83
N ILE A 128 6.03 7.56 1.88
CA ILE A 128 5.61 7.21 0.52
C ILE A 128 6.88 7.19 -0.34
N HIS A 129 7.12 6.07 -1.00
CA HIS A 129 8.30 5.88 -1.82
C HIS A 129 7.97 5.10 -3.09
N TYR A 130 8.80 5.25 -4.13
CA TYR A 130 8.75 4.36 -5.28
C TYR A 130 9.16 2.95 -4.88
N MET A 131 8.52 1.95 -5.46
CA MET A 131 8.97 0.57 -5.28
C MET A 131 10.11 0.27 -6.25
N ASP A 132 11.08 -0.51 -5.78
CA ASP A 132 12.11 -1.17 -6.55
C ASP A 132 12.13 -2.67 -6.21
N GLU A 133 13.14 -3.41 -6.67
CA GLU A 133 13.25 -4.85 -6.41
C GLU A 133 13.75 -5.17 -5.00
N GLY A 134 14.15 -4.17 -4.22
CA GLY A 134 14.52 -4.30 -2.81
C GLY A 134 13.34 -4.21 -1.86
N ILE A 135 13.59 -4.34 -0.57
CA ILE A 135 12.56 -4.15 0.46
C ILE A 135 12.65 -2.73 0.98
N ASP A 136 11.67 -1.90 0.59
CA ASP A 136 11.53 -0.50 0.98
C ASP A 136 12.82 0.30 0.72
N THR A 137 13.43 0.10 -0.46
CA THR A 137 14.72 0.70 -0.86
C THR A 137 14.59 1.80 -1.91
N GLY A 138 13.43 1.96 -2.53
CA GLY A 138 13.23 2.92 -3.59
C GLY A 138 13.18 4.38 -3.12
N ASP A 139 13.26 5.29 -4.08
CA ASP A 139 13.34 6.73 -3.83
C ASP A 139 12.14 7.27 -3.04
N ILE A 140 12.43 8.04 -2.00
CA ILE A 140 11.42 8.65 -1.14
C ILE A 140 10.74 9.80 -1.89
N ILE A 141 9.39 9.78 -1.90
CA ILE A 141 8.56 10.84 -2.45
C ILE A 141 8.15 11.81 -1.34
N LEU A 142 7.66 11.26 -0.23
CA LEU A 142 7.19 12.03 0.91
C LEU A 142 7.43 11.24 2.21
N GLN A 143 7.87 11.94 3.23
CA GLN A 143 7.98 11.35 4.57
C GLN A 143 7.40 12.31 5.59
N LYS A 144 6.62 11.78 6.53
CA LYS A 144 6.09 12.51 7.68
C LYS A 144 6.39 11.76 8.95
N THR A 145 6.86 12.47 9.98
CA THR A 145 7.12 11.90 11.30
C THR A 145 6.07 12.34 12.31
N PHE A 146 5.86 11.49 13.31
CA PHE A 146 4.91 11.69 14.40
C PHE A 146 5.61 11.35 15.71
N PRO A 147 5.44 12.16 16.78
CA PRO A 147 6.02 11.83 18.07
C PRO A 147 5.38 10.59 18.67
N ILE A 148 6.16 9.79 19.37
CA ILE A 148 5.69 8.70 20.23
C ILE A 148 5.70 9.22 21.68
N GLN A 149 4.55 9.14 22.33
CA GLN A 149 4.39 9.56 23.73
C GLN A 149 4.59 8.36 24.67
N GLU A 150 4.90 8.61 25.94
CA GLU A 150 5.10 7.55 26.93
C GLU A 150 3.86 6.65 27.15
N ILE A 151 2.67 7.17 26.83
CA ILE A 151 1.40 6.43 26.93
C ILE A 151 1.04 5.65 25.67
N ASP A 152 1.84 5.82 24.60
CA ASP A 152 1.53 5.15 23.33
C ASP A 152 1.91 3.68 23.37
N ASP A 153 1.04 2.88 22.79
CA ASP A 153 1.24 1.48 22.50
C ASP A 153 0.98 1.20 21.00
N TYR A 154 1.06 -0.06 20.62
CA TYR A 154 0.81 -0.44 19.23
C TYR A 154 -0.58 -0.02 18.75
N SER A 155 -1.59 -0.08 19.61
CA SER A 155 -2.97 0.26 19.22
C SER A 155 -3.17 1.75 19.00
N THR A 156 -2.49 2.60 19.77
CA THR A 156 -2.60 4.06 19.64
C THR A 156 -1.85 4.59 18.43
N LEU A 157 -0.78 3.91 18.00
CA LEU A 157 0.00 4.27 16.81
C LEU A 157 -0.55 3.70 15.49
N LEU A 158 -1.47 2.73 15.55
CA LEU A 158 -2.10 2.11 14.38
C LEU A 158 -3.27 2.95 13.88
#